data_7b68912060ab4c04d2d0b87608dcd062
#
_entry.id   7b68912060ab4c04d2d0b87608dcd062
#
_cell.length_a   1.000
_cell.length_b   1.000
_cell.length_c   1.000
_cell.angle_alpha   90.00
_cell.angle_beta   90.00
_cell.angle_gamma   90.00
#
_symmetry.space_group_name_H-M   'P 1'
#
loop_
_entity.id
_entity.type
_entity.pdbx_description
1 polymer ?
#
loop_
_entity_poly.entity_id
_entity_poly.type
_entity_poly.pdbx_seq_one_letter_code
_entity_poly.pdbx_strand_id
1 'polypeptide(L)'
;AFLDKITLHLGDVSQPQFGLTDETLASLRGRVGILINCAGLVEFFPPVDESFRSNVDGAESSVVVAEKLAAKLVHISTCFVCGESDGLVEESEPILGYYPRRKGPHDRSFRFDEEIKFIREQVAAIRDRAARSPRRIAPKEIAQQLIDLGTQRAAQWGWVNIYTYSKSLGEQIIASQPNLEWAIVRPAIVEAALEFPFPGWVEGGRTAAPLVMMAMAGLRHWPLRPDAPMEVVPVDQVGTSILTAAAALHQGVKNKVYQIGTADSNPIPLGSIVDWMHEEYRREKKKWLPTGGVKIVSAATAKRRGERLIARLAGLQYLATGMRKVAQKSGLPGRRALGGLATQLRMLGLQVNIREQTLADRKSSRLNSSH
;
A
#
# COMPACT_ATOMS: atom_id res chain seq x y z
N ALA A 1 -14.44 33.79 -6.42
CA ALA A 1 -13.59 32.82 -7.13
C ALA A 1 -13.73 31.42 -6.54
N PHE A 2 -13.05 30.40 -7.11
CA PHE A 2 -13.17 29.00 -6.62
C PHE A 2 -12.71 28.84 -5.16
N LEU A 3 -11.64 29.51 -4.78
CA LEU A 3 -11.07 29.44 -3.42
C LEU A 3 -12.01 29.97 -2.32
N ASP A 4 -12.93 30.86 -2.65
CA ASP A 4 -13.93 31.41 -1.70
C ASP A 4 -14.96 30.36 -1.26
N LYS A 5 -15.00 29.23 -1.95
CA LYS A 5 -15.87 28.09 -1.65
C LYS A 5 -15.20 27.02 -0.78
N ILE A 6 -13.93 27.21 -0.43
CA ILE A 6 -13.13 26.24 0.34
C ILE A 6 -12.93 26.78 1.74
N THR A 7 -13.26 25.97 2.75
CA THR A 7 -12.94 26.24 4.15
C THR A 7 -12.00 25.15 4.64
N LEU A 8 -10.84 25.54 5.17
CA LEU A 8 -9.83 24.61 5.70
C LEU A 8 -10.08 24.38 7.19
N HIS A 9 -10.20 23.11 7.57
CA HIS A 9 -10.16 22.64 8.95
C HIS A 9 -8.97 21.72 9.14
N LEU A 10 -8.14 22.00 10.15
CA LEU A 10 -7.00 21.13 10.49
C LEU A 10 -7.51 19.91 11.24
N GLY A 11 -7.01 18.74 10.90
CA GLY A 11 -7.37 17.48 11.52
C GLY A 11 -6.35 16.38 11.27
N ASP A 12 -6.50 15.26 11.98
CA ASP A 12 -5.66 14.07 11.85
C ASP A 12 -6.56 12.83 11.85
N VAL A 13 -6.58 12.10 10.74
CA VAL A 13 -7.41 10.90 10.56
C VAL A 13 -7.10 9.80 11.59
N SER A 14 -5.90 9.80 12.17
CA SER A 14 -5.48 8.85 13.22
C SER A 14 -6.02 9.19 14.62
N GLN A 15 -6.67 10.35 14.75
CA GLN A 15 -7.26 10.79 16.01
C GLN A 15 -8.78 10.56 16.01
N PRO A 16 -9.38 10.29 17.19
CA PRO A 16 -10.84 10.24 17.31
C PRO A 16 -11.47 11.50 16.71
N GLN A 17 -12.52 11.32 15.90
CA GLN A 17 -13.23 12.42 15.23
C GLN A 17 -12.31 13.32 14.39
N PHE A 18 -11.20 12.77 13.87
CA PHE A 18 -10.16 13.52 13.13
C PHE A 18 -9.46 14.60 13.97
N GLY A 19 -9.51 14.51 15.32
CA GLY A 19 -9.03 15.56 16.21
C GLY A 19 -9.87 16.84 16.18
N LEU A 20 -11.05 16.84 15.55
CA LEU A 20 -11.97 17.97 15.55
C LEU A 20 -12.69 18.10 16.88
N THR A 21 -12.95 19.34 17.32
CA THR A 21 -13.71 19.60 18.54
C THR A 21 -15.21 19.39 18.30
N ASP A 22 -15.96 19.11 19.37
CA ASP A 22 -17.41 18.95 19.28
C ASP A 22 -18.11 20.23 18.80
N GLU A 23 -17.57 21.42 19.13
CA GLU A 23 -18.08 22.72 18.64
C GLU A 23 -17.89 22.83 17.12
N THR A 24 -16.72 22.40 16.61
CA THR A 24 -16.47 22.40 15.16
C THR A 24 -17.46 21.48 14.45
N LEU A 25 -17.61 20.25 14.94
CA LEU A 25 -18.57 19.28 14.37
C LEU A 25 -20.01 19.77 14.44
N ALA A 26 -20.41 20.37 15.56
CA ALA A 26 -21.75 20.96 15.71
C ALA A 26 -21.99 22.09 14.71
N SER A 27 -20.99 22.94 14.46
CA SER A 27 -21.08 24.04 13.48
C SER A 27 -21.20 23.56 12.02
N LEU A 28 -20.71 22.36 11.73
CA LEU A 28 -20.75 21.74 10.39
C LEU A 28 -22.00 20.85 10.20
N ARG A 29 -22.67 20.45 11.26
CA ARG A 29 -23.84 19.58 11.19
C ARG A 29 -24.94 20.17 10.29
N GLY A 30 -25.46 19.35 9.39
CA GLY A 30 -26.50 19.76 8.43
C GLY A 30 -26.00 20.66 7.29
N ARG A 31 -24.74 21.12 7.35
CA ARG A 31 -24.09 21.89 6.27
C ARG A 31 -23.24 21.01 5.36
N VAL A 32 -22.78 19.86 5.88
CA VAL A 32 -22.01 18.87 5.14
C VAL A 32 -22.98 17.74 4.75
N GLY A 33 -23.25 17.58 3.47
CA GLY A 33 -24.09 16.51 2.95
C GLY A 33 -23.34 15.21 2.72
N ILE A 34 -22.06 15.31 2.34
CA ILE A 34 -21.20 14.15 2.05
C ILE A 34 -19.84 14.37 2.68
N LEU A 35 -19.36 13.35 3.40
CA LEU A 35 -17.99 13.22 3.86
C LEU A 35 -17.24 12.30 2.88
N ILE A 36 -16.11 12.78 2.31
CA ILE A 36 -15.26 11.98 1.43
C ILE A 36 -13.96 11.67 2.18
N ASN A 37 -13.76 10.41 2.56
CA ASN A 37 -12.54 9.96 3.23
C ASN A 37 -11.53 9.44 2.21
N CYS A 38 -10.58 10.29 1.80
CA CYS A 38 -9.44 9.94 0.96
C CYS A 38 -8.16 9.69 1.77
N ALA A 39 -8.19 9.85 3.09
CA ALA A 39 -7.03 9.66 3.93
C ALA A 39 -6.72 8.17 4.14
N GLY A 40 -5.45 7.83 4.21
CA GLY A 40 -5.01 6.46 4.47
C GLY A 40 -3.50 6.28 4.31
N LEU A 41 -2.96 5.29 5.00
CA LEU A 41 -1.57 4.88 4.84
C LEU A 41 -1.49 3.86 3.71
N VAL A 42 -0.70 4.16 2.68
CA VAL A 42 -0.57 3.33 1.46
C VAL A 42 0.72 2.50 1.41
N GLU A 43 1.47 2.43 2.50
CA GLU A 43 2.66 1.59 2.62
C GLU A 43 2.27 0.11 2.72
N PHE A 44 2.99 -0.77 1.99
CA PHE A 44 2.64 -2.18 1.92
C PHE A 44 2.98 -2.97 3.19
N PHE A 45 4.08 -2.62 3.86
CA PHE A 45 4.60 -3.31 5.04
C PHE A 45 5.00 -2.34 6.15
N PRO A 46 4.11 -1.44 6.61
CA PRO A 46 4.36 -0.61 7.78
C PRO A 46 4.19 -1.44 9.06
N PRO A 47 4.61 -0.95 10.22
CA PRO A 47 4.13 -1.49 11.49
C PRO A 47 2.59 -1.54 11.50
N VAL A 48 2.03 -2.69 11.90
CA VAL A 48 0.57 -2.92 11.79
C VAL A 48 -0.25 -1.90 12.57
N ASP A 49 0.26 -1.41 13.68
CA ASP A 49 -0.39 -0.38 14.50
C ASP A 49 -0.43 1.00 13.81
N GLU A 50 0.56 1.33 12.97
CA GLU A 50 0.54 2.54 12.15
C GLU A 50 -0.51 2.43 11.04
N SER A 51 -0.58 1.26 10.39
CA SER A 51 -1.59 0.99 9.38
C SER A 51 -3.01 0.99 9.98
N PHE A 52 -3.17 0.43 11.17
CA PHE A 52 -4.45 0.39 11.87
C PHE A 52 -4.93 1.79 12.25
N ARG A 53 -4.07 2.62 12.85
CA ARG A 53 -4.42 4.02 13.18
C ARG A 53 -4.96 4.79 11.98
N SER A 54 -4.40 4.60 10.81
CA SER A 54 -4.79 5.33 9.62
C SER A 54 -5.99 4.69 8.88
N ASN A 55 -5.95 3.37 8.67
CA ASN A 55 -6.89 2.69 7.78
C ASN A 55 -8.07 2.06 8.51
N VAL A 56 -7.90 1.67 9.78
CA VAL A 56 -8.95 1.05 10.61
C VAL A 56 -9.58 2.08 11.54
N ASP A 57 -8.78 2.70 12.42
CA ASP A 57 -9.29 3.72 13.35
C ASP A 57 -9.76 4.97 12.58
N GLY A 58 -9.10 5.30 11.44
CA GLY A 58 -9.55 6.33 10.51
C GLY A 58 -10.90 6.02 9.86
N ALA A 59 -11.20 4.75 9.57
CA ALA A 59 -12.52 4.34 9.08
C ALA A 59 -13.59 4.45 10.20
N GLU A 60 -13.27 3.99 11.42
CA GLU A 60 -14.14 4.17 12.59
C GLU A 60 -14.44 5.65 12.85
N SER A 61 -13.41 6.51 12.81
CA SER A 61 -13.56 7.96 12.97
C SER A 61 -14.40 8.57 11.84
N SER A 62 -14.29 8.07 10.61
CA SER A 62 -15.10 8.54 9.48
C SER A 62 -16.58 8.23 9.68
N VAL A 63 -16.90 7.06 10.22
CA VAL A 63 -18.28 6.70 10.57
C VAL A 63 -18.81 7.66 11.63
N VAL A 64 -18.10 7.83 12.74
CA VAL A 64 -18.51 8.70 13.85
C VAL A 64 -18.70 10.14 13.38
N VAL A 65 -17.78 10.67 12.57
CA VAL A 65 -17.87 12.04 12.02
C VAL A 65 -19.05 12.16 11.08
N ALA A 66 -19.27 11.21 10.17
CA ALA A 66 -20.40 11.24 9.25
C ALA A 66 -21.75 11.25 10.01
N GLU A 67 -21.89 10.44 11.05
CA GLU A 67 -23.07 10.40 11.91
C GLU A 67 -23.29 11.74 12.67
N LYS A 68 -22.23 12.29 13.27
CA LYS A 68 -22.29 13.59 13.95
C LYS A 68 -22.69 14.73 13.02
N LEU A 69 -22.22 14.70 11.80
CA LEU A 69 -22.56 15.68 10.76
C LEU A 69 -23.93 15.45 10.11
N ALA A 70 -24.55 14.29 10.30
CA ALA A 70 -25.68 13.78 9.55
C ALA A 70 -25.38 13.72 8.03
N ALA A 71 -24.15 13.33 7.68
CA ALA A 71 -23.64 13.28 6.32
C ALA A 71 -23.58 11.83 5.82
N LYS A 72 -23.64 11.64 4.51
CA LYS A 72 -23.34 10.37 3.84
C LYS A 72 -21.82 10.22 3.70
N LEU A 73 -21.32 8.97 3.56
CA LEU A 73 -19.90 8.68 3.53
C LEU A 73 -19.45 8.08 2.18
N VAL A 74 -18.49 8.72 1.52
CA VAL A 74 -17.72 8.11 0.43
C VAL A 74 -16.34 7.72 0.97
N HIS A 75 -15.99 6.44 0.91
CA HIS A 75 -14.70 5.94 1.39
C HIS A 75 -13.85 5.45 0.24
N ILE A 76 -12.61 5.92 0.18
CA ILE A 76 -11.65 5.50 -0.85
C ILE A 76 -10.84 4.32 -0.31
N SER A 77 -11.01 3.17 -0.97
CA SER A 77 -10.32 1.91 -0.69
C SER A 77 -9.34 1.56 -1.81
N THR A 78 -9.27 0.30 -2.18
CA THR A 78 -8.47 -0.21 -3.30
C THR A 78 -9.12 -1.48 -3.86
N CYS A 79 -9.02 -1.73 -5.17
CA CYS A 79 -9.46 -3.00 -5.74
C CYS A 79 -8.66 -4.20 -5.18
N PHE A 80 -7.45 -3.98 -4.66
CA PHE A 80 -6.59 -5.02 -4.10
C PHE A 80 -7.01 -5.54 -2.72
N VAL A 81 -8.13 -5.08 -2.16
CA VAL A 81 -8.77 -5.73 -0.99
C VAL A 81 -9.24 -7.15 -1.29
N CYS A 82 -9.39 -7.51 -2.58
CA CYS A 82 -9.65 -8.87 -3.00
C CYS A 82 -8.53 -9.86 -2.62
N GLY A 83 -7.29 -9.38 -2.37
CA GLY A 83 -6.15 -10.21 -1.95
C GLY A 83 -5.71 -11.21 -3.02
N GLU A 84 -5.42 -12.45 -2.61
CA GLU A 84 -5.05 -13.56 -3.51
C GLU A 84 -6.29 -14.08 -4.26
N SER A 85 -6.69 -13.39 -5.32
CA SER A 85 -7.80 -13.74 -6.18
C SER A 85 -7.37 -13.83 -7.63
N ASP A 86 -7.89 -14.80 -8.38
CA ASP A 86 -7.70 -14.94 -9.82
C ASP A 86 -9.03 -14.68 -10.54
N GLY A 87 -8.98 -14.01 -11.67
CA GLY A 87 -10.14 -13.69 -12.50
C GLY A 87 -10.85 -12.39 -12.14
N LEU A 88 -12.07 -12.25 -12.60
CA LEU A 88 -12.91 -11.08 -12.38
C LEU A 88 -13.38 -11.02 -10.92
N VAL A 89 -13.24 -9.88 -10.30
CA VAL A 89 -13.82 -9.56 -8.98
C VAL A 89 -14.96 -8.60 -9.17
N GLU A 90 -16.16 -8.99 -8.80
CA GLU A 90 -17.37 -8.21 -9.03
C GLU A 90 -17.63 -7.20 -7.90
N GLU A 91 -18.27 -6.08 -8.23
CA GLU A 91 -18.72 -5.06 -7.26
C GLU A 91 -19.81 -5.60 -6.31
N SER A 92 -20.51 -6.65 -6.72
CA SER A 92 -21.56 -7.34 -5.95
C SER A 92 -21.04 -8.24 -4.84
N GLU A 93 -19.73 -8.49 -4.78
CA GLU A 93 -19.11 -9.31 -3.75
C GLU A 93 -19.41 -8.78 -2.33
N PRO A 94 -19.92 -9.61 -1.42
CA PRO A 94 -20.20 -9.20 -0.05
C PRO A 94 -18.93 -8.65 0.66
N ILE A 95 -19.04 -7.48 1.26
CA ILE A 95 -17.93 -6.89 2.03
C ILE A 95 -17.82 -7.56 3.40
N LEU A 96 -18.94 -7.71 4.11
CA LEU A 96 -18.96 -8.26 5.47
C LEU A 96 -18.58 -9.73 5.49
N GLY A 97 -17.61 -10.07 6.31
CA GLY A 97 -17.06 -11.41 6.45
C GLY A 97 -16.19 -11.85 5.26
N TYR A 98 -15.86 -10.92 4.35
CA TYR A 98 -14.97 -11.21 3.23
C TYR A 98 -13.53 -11.43 3.73
N TYR A 99 -12.91 -12.46 3.18
CA TYR A 99 -11.46 -12.66 3.21
C TYR A 99 -11.03 -13.48 1.97
N PRO A 100 -9.83 -13.27 1.42
CA PRO A 100 -9.46 -13.85 0.12
C PRO A 100 -9.47 -15.38 0.06
N ARG A 101 -9.14 -16.07 1.16
CA ARG A 101 -9.08 -17.54 1.24
C ARG A 101 -10.40 -18.22 1.65
N ARG A 102 -11.51 -17.50 1.58
CA ARG A 102 -12.82 -18.08 1.90
C ARG A 102 -13.16 -19.25 0.97
N LYS A 103 -13.77 -20.29 1.55
CA LYS A 103 -14.15 -21.52 0.82
C LYS A 103 -15.45 -21.37 0.04
N GLY A 104 -16.08 -20.22 0.09
CA GLY A 104 -17.32 -19.93 -0.63
C GLY A 104 -18.11 -18.77 0.01
N PRO A 105 -19.23 -18.36 -0.58
CA PRO A 105 -20.01 -17.19 -0.14
C PRO A 105 -20.65 -17.36 1.25
N HIS A 106 -20.77 -18.58 1.73
CA HIS A 106 -21.34 -18.89 3.06
C HIS A 106 -20.28 -19.14 4.13
N ASP A 107 -18.99 -19.00 3.82
CA ASP A 107 -17.93 -19.12 4.81
C ASP A 107 -18.00 -17.95 5.79
N ARG A 108 -18.06 -18.28 7.08
CA ARG A 108 -18.15 -17.33 8.20
C ARG A 108 -16.95 -17.43 9.15
N SER A 109 -15.85 -18.00 8.65
CA SER A 109 -14.64 -18.21 9.46
C SER A 109 -13.94 -16.92 9.83
N PHE A 110 -14.16 -15.85 9.06
CA PHE A 110 -13.55 -14.54 9.29
C PHE A 110 -14.55 -13.56 9.93
N ARG A 111 -14.16 -13.00 11.06
CA ARG A 111 -14.89 -11.95 11.76
C ARG A 111 -13.98 -10.74 11.95
N PHE A 112 -14.28 -9.67 11.24
CA PHE A 112 -13.42 -8.47 11.21
C PHE A 112 -13.32 -7.79 12.59
N ASP A 113 -14.38 -7.81 13.37
CA ASP A 113 -14.44 -7.26 14.74
C ASP A 113 -13.51 -8.02 15.70
N GLU A 114 -13.55 -9.35 15.66
CA GLU A 114 -12.65 -10.21 16.44
C GLU A 114 -11.20 -10.06 15.98
N GLU A 115 -10.97 -9.92 14.67
CA GLU A 115 -9.66 -9.74 14.09
C GLU A 115 -9.04 -8.40 14.50
N ILE A 116 -9.80 -7.30 14.45
CA ILE A 116 -9.34 -5.98 14.90
C ILE A 116 -9.00 -6.03 16.40
N LYS A 117 -9.85 -6.63 17.21
CA LYS A 117 -9.60 -6.81 18.65
C LYS A 117 -8.31 -7.60 18.88
N PHE A 118 -8.15 -8.74 18.20
CA PHE A 118 -6.95 -9.57 18.30
C PHE A 118 -5.69 -8.79 17.99
N ILE A 119 -5.65 -8.04 16.87
CA ILE A 119 -4.47 -7.24 16.51
C ILE A 119 -4.18 -6.18 17.56
N ARG A 120 -5.19 -5.46 18.04
CA ARG A 120 -5.01 -4.43 19.10
C ARG A 120 -4.42 -5.05 20.39
N GLU A 121 -4.88 -6.22 20.79
CA GLU A 121 -4.34 -6.95 21.94
C GLU A 121 -2.89 -7.38 21.75
N GLN A 122 -2.54 -7.91 20.56
CA GLN A 122 -1.17 -8.31 20.24
C GLN A 122 -0.20 -7.11 20.16
N VAL A 123 -0.65 -6.00 19.59
CA VAL A 123 0.10 -4.73 19.57
C VAL A 123 0.40 -4.26 20.99
N ALA A 124 -0.62 -4.23 21.85
CA ALA A 124 -0.45 -3.86 23.26
C ALA A 124 0.55 -4.80 23.97
N ALA A 125 0.41 -6.11 23.78
CA ALA A 125 1.31 -7.10 24.38
C ALA A 125 2.79 -6.95 23.91
N ILE A 126 3.03 -6.62 22.63
CA ILE A 126 4.37 -6.34 22.10
C ILE A 126 4.95 -5.10 22.79
N ARG A 127 4.17 -4.02 22.87
CA ARG A 127 4.61 -2.74 23.47
C ARG A 127 4.86 -2.87 24.98
N ASP A 128 3.98 -3.54 25.70
CA ASP A 128 4.12 -3.81 27.14
C ASP A 128 5.35 -4.67 27.45
N ARG A 129 5.58 -5.71 26.65
CA ARG A 129 6.79 -6.55 26.78
C ARG A 129 8.06 -5.75 26.55
N ALA A 130 8.03 -4.85 25.56
CA ALA A 130 9.16 -3.96 25.29
C ALA A 130 9.40 -2.98 26.44
N ALA A 131 8.34 -2.41 27.02
CA ALA A 131 8.43 -1.47 28.15
C ALA A 131 8.94 -2.13 29.44
N ARG A 132 8.56 -3.39 29.70
CA ARG A 132 8.96 -4.16 30.90
C ARG A 132 10.29 -4.89 30.76
N SER A 133 10.89 -4.88 29.57
CA SER A 133 12.14 -5.60 29.33
C SER A 133 13.31 -4.98 30.09
N PRO A 134 14.10 -5.77 30.86
CA PRO A 134 15.32 -5.28 31.51
C PRO A 134 16.36 -4.76 30.48
N ARG A 135 16.38 -5.35 29.29
CA ARG A 135 17.14 -4.85 28.15
C ARG A 135 16.29 -3.84 27.40
N ARG A 136 16.82 -2.62 27.20
CA ARG A 136 16.18 -1.63 26.32
C ARG A 136 16.06 -2.17 24.90
N ILE A 137 14.84 -2.53 24.50
CA ILE A 137 14.54 -2.98 23.14
C ILE A 137 14.60 -1.77 22.21
N ALA A 138 15.33 -1.88 21.10
CA ALA A 138 15.43 -0.79 20.14
C ALA A 138 14.08 -0.55 19.44
N PRO A 139 13.67 0.71 19.16
CA PRO A 139 12.43 1.00 18.43
C PRO A 139 12.29 0.22 17.13
N LYS A 140 13.42 -0.03 16.44
CA LYS A 140 13.45 -0.83 15.21
C LYS A 140 13.10 -2.30 15.44
N GLU A 141 13.44 -2.88 16.57
CA GLU A 141 13.10 -4.26 16.92
C GLU A 141 11.60 -4.38 17.20
N ILE A 142 11.01 -3.37 17.84
CA ILE A 142 9.56 -3.28 18.08
C ILE A 142 8.82 -3.12 16.74
N ALA A 143 9.26 -2.20 15.89
CA ALA A 143 8.68 -1.99 14.57
C ALA A 143 8.72 -3.27 13.73
N GLN A 144 9.83 -4.03 13.78
CA GLN A 144 9.92 -5.28 13.05
C GLN A 144 8.92 -6.33 13.56
N GLN A 145 8.75 -6.48 14.89
CA GLN A 145 7.74 -7.39 15.45
C GLN A 145 6.32 -7.01 15.02
N LEU A 146 6.01 -5.72 14.93
CA LEU A 146 4.71 -5.22 14.47
C LEU A 146 4.50 -5.45 12.97
N ILE A 147 5.55 -5.33 12.15
CA ILE A 147 5.53 -5.68 10.72
C ILE A 147 5.30 -7.19 10.56
N ASP A 148 6.03 -8.01 11.31
CA ASP A 148 5.93 -9.47 11.25
C ASP A 148 4.51 -9.93 11.65
N LEU A 149 3.94 -9.38 12.72
CA LEU A 149 2.56 -9.65 13.15
C LEU A 149 1.57 -9.33 12.03
N GLY A 150 1.61 -8.11 11.48
CA GLY A 150 0.68 -7.68 10.42
C GLY A 150 0.82 -8.51 9.15
N THR A 151 2.06 -8.82 8.75
CA THR A 151 2.35 -9.62 7.56
C THR A 151 1.83 -11.06 7.73
N GLN A 152 2.07 -11.67 8.89
CA GLN A 152 1.60 -13.02 9.19
C GLN A 152 0.07 -13.09 9.18
N ARG A 153 -0.62 -12.13 9.80
CA ARG A 153 -2.09 -12.12 9.83
C ARG A 153 -2.69 -11.87 8.46
N ALA A 154 -2.18 -10.90 7.70
CA ALA A 154 -2.59 -10.67 6.33
C ALA A 154 -2.46 -11.94 5.48
N ALA A 155 -1.28 -12.58 5.51
CA ALA A 155 -1.02 -13.82 4.77
C ALA A 155 -1.90 -14.99 5.21
N GLN A 156 -2.20 -15.13 6.51
CA GLN A 156 -3.08 -16.17 7.04
C GLN A 156 -4.46 -16.14 6.37
N TRP A 157 -5.02 -14.96 6.17
CA TRP A 157 -6.33 -14.75 5.58
C TRP A 157 -6.31 -14.60 4.05
N GLY A 158 -5.11 -14.45 3.43
CA GLY A 158 -4.92 -14.38 1.99
C GLY A 158 -4.72 -12.96 1.44
N TRP A 159 -4.50 -11.96 2.28
CA TRP A 159 -4.05 -10.66 1.81
C TRP A 159 -2.54 -10.63 1.62
N VAL A 160 -2.11 -9.97 0.56
CA VAL A 160 -0.70 -9.97 0.13
C VAL A 160 0.21 -9.05 0.95
N ASN A 161 -0.37 -8.12 1.71
CA ASN A 161 0.36 -7.14 2.53
C ASN A 161 -0.57 -6.50 3.59
N ILE A 162 0.03 -5.74 4.53
CA ILE A 162 -0.66 -5.06 5.62
C ILE A 162 -1.61 -3.96 5.09
N TYR A 163 -1.25 -3.29 4.00
CA TYR A 163 -2.08 -2.25 3.39
C TYR A 163 -3.43 -2.79 2.94
N THR A 164 -3.44 -3.80 2.09
CA THR A 164 -4.68 -4.38 1.54
C THR A 164 -5.53 -5.02 2.63
N TYR A 165 -4.88 -5.64 3.62
CA TYR A 165 -5.53 -6.19 4.81
C TYR A 165 -6.24 -5.12 5.64
N SER A 166 -5.54 -4.04 6.02
CA SER A 166 -6.13 -2.96 6.84
C SER A 166 -7.21 -2.18 6.09
N LYS A 167 -7.06 -1.97 4.78
CA LYS A 167 -8.11 -1.34 3.95
C LYS A 167 -9.37 -2.20 3.90
N SER A 168 -9.24 -3.52 3.77
CA SER A 168 -10.39 -4.43 3.81
C SER A 168 -11.12 -4.40 5.16
N LEU A 169 -10.38 -4.33 6.28
CA LEU A 169 -11.00 -4.15 7.61
C LEU A 169 -11.76 -2.83 7.71
N GLY A 170 -11.20 -1.73 7.19
CA GLY A 170 -11.88 -0.43 7.13
C GLY A 170 -13.19 -0.47 6.33
N GLU A 171 -13.21 -1.17 5.19
CA GLU A 171 -14.45 -1.37 4.44
C GLU A 171 -15.51 -2.13 5.24
N GLN A 172 -15.12 -3.17 5.96
CA GLN A 172 -16.06 -3.97 6.78
C GLN A 172 -16.64 -3.16 7.93
N ILE A 173 -15.86 -2.27 8.55
CA ILE A 173 -16.36 -1.33 9.56
C ILE A 173 -17.47 -0.46 8.97
N ILE A 174 -17.24 0.14 7.81
CA ILE A 174 -18.21 1.04 7.15
C ILE A 174 -19.45 0.26 6.73
N ALA A 175 -19.28 -0.89 6.09
CA ALA A 175 -20.38 -1.71 5.60
C ALA A 175 -21.22 -2.33 6.73
N SER A 176 -20.68 -2.43 7.94
CA SER A 176 -21.40 -2.94 9.12
C SER A 176 -22.37 -1.91 9.74
N GLN A 177 -22.35 -0.64 9.29
CA GLN A 177 -23.17 0.42 9.87
C GLN A 177 -24.59 0.42 9.27
N PRO A 178 -25.61 0.06 10.01
CA PRO A 178 -26.96 -0.11 9.44
C PRO A 178 -27.63 1.20 9.05
N ASN A 179 -27.27 2.30 9.70
CA ASN A 179 -27.92 3.61 9.52
C ASN A 179 -27.09 4.58 8.66
N LEU A 180 -25.89 4.21 8.25
CA LEU A 180 -25.03 5.04 7.43
C LEU A 180 -25.26 4.76 5.95
N GLU A 181 -25.57 5.80 5.16
CA GLU A 181 -25.55 5.70 3.70
C GLU A 181 -24.13 5.93 3.20
N TRP A 182 -23.59 4.94 2.51
CA TRP A 182 -22.19 4.96 2.08
C TRP A 182 -22.02 4.57 0.60
N ALA A 183 -20.87 4.97 0.06
CA ALA A 183 -20.29 4.43 -1.17
C ALA A 183 -18.80 4.13 -0.93
N ILE A 184 -18.30 3.03 -1.47
CA ILE A 184 -16.88 2.66 -1.43
C ILE A 184 -16.33 2.70 -2.84
N VAL A 185 -15.25 3.46 -3.03
CA VAL A 185 -14.54 3.55 -4.31
C VAL A 185 -13.23 2.79 -4.19
N ARG A 186 -13.00 1.84 -5.07
CA ARG A 186 -11.83 0.95 -5.11
C ARG A 186 -10.97 1.22 -6.35
N PRO A 187 -10.07 2.20 -6.35
CA PRO A 187 -9.15 2.39 -7.45
C PRO A 187 -8.17 1.22 -7.57
N ALA A 188 -7.75 0.95 -8.80
CA ALA A 188 -6.61 0.11 -9.12
C ALA A 188 -5.27 0.85 -8.84
N ILE A 189 -4.20 0.53 -9.55
CA ILE A 189 -2.92 1.25 -9.43
C ILE A 189 -3.09 2.64 -10.04
N VAL A 190 -3.11 3.66 -9.19
CA VAL A 190 -3.27 5.05 -9.63
C VAL A 190 -1.93 5.57 -10.16
N GLU A 191 -1.94 6.05 -11.40
CA GLU A 191 -0.77 6.56 -12.10
C GLU A 191 -0.98 8.02 -12.57
N ALA A 192 -0.05 8.52 -13.38
CA ALA A 192 -0.03 9.89 -13.87
C ALA A 192 -1.35 10.32 -14.51
N ALA A 193 -1.69 11.58 -14.38
CA ALA A 193 -2.88 12.18 -14.99
C ALA A 193 -2.87 12.05 -16.51
N LEU A 194 -4.04 11.80 -17.07
CA LEU A 194 -4.25 11.79 -18.50
C LEU A 194 -4.36 13.23 -19.06
N GLU A 195 -5.09 14.09 -18.39
CA GLU A 195 -5.38 15.45 -18.82
C GLU A 195 -5.19 16.49 -17.73
N PHE A 196 -5.68 16.27 -16.51
CA PHE A 196 -5.73 17.27 -15.45
C PHE A 196 -4.84 16.92 -14.24
N PRO A 197 -4.04 17.91 -13.71
CA PRO A 197 -3.91 19.32 -14.10
C PRO A 197 -3.17 19.53 -15.42
N PHE A 198 -2.39 18.58 -15.88
CA PHE A 198 -1.75 18.49 -17.19
C PHE A 198 -1.31 17.04 -17.44
N PRO A 199 -1.21 16.60 -18.71
CA PRO A 199 -0.82 15.24 -19.06
C PRO A 199 0.51 14.84 -18.43
N GLY A 200 0.53 13.66 -17.79
CA GLY A 200 1.73 13.11 -17.15
C GLY A 200 1.99 13.64 -15.73
N TRP A 201 1.11 14.47 -15.16
CA TRP A 201 1.26 14.92 -13.77
C TRP A 201 1.21 13.74 -12.79
N VAL A 202 2.21 13.67 -11.92
CA VAL A 202 2.30 12.69 -10.83
C VAL A 202 2.99 13.34 -9.63
N GLU A 203 2.52 13.08 -8.43
CA GLU A 203 3.12 13.57 -7.21
C GLU A 203 3.84 12.44 -6.46
N GLY A 204 5.15 12.63 -6.28
CA GLY A 204 6.02 11.68 -5.58
C GLY A 204 6.48 10.50 -6.40
N GLY A 205 7.40 9.71 -5.82
CA GLY A 205 8.00 8.51 -6.45
C GLY A 205 7.30 7.23 -6.02
N ARG A 206 5.99 7.13 -6.25
CA ARG A 206 5.17 5.97 -5.86
C ARG A 206 4.76 5.16 -7.10
N THR A 207 4.06 4.06 -6.91
CA THR A 207 3.45 3.21 -7.94
C THR A 207 4.46 2.59 -8.92
N ALA A 208 4.57 3.04 -10.17
CA ALA A 208 5.53 2.50 -11.14
C ALA A 208 6.95 3.04 -10.95
N ALA A 209 7.13 4.21 -10.33
CA ALA A 209 8.44 4.79 -10.11
C ALA A 209 9.45 3.84 -9.42
N PRO A 210 9.09 3.02 -8.40
CA PRO A 210 10.00 2.03 -7.83
C PRO A 210 10.52 1.00 -8.84
N LEU A 211 9.73 0.63 -9.84
CA LEU A 211 10.18 -0.30 -10.91
C LEU A 211 11.25 0.36 -11.76
N VAL A 212 11.02 1.59 -12.19
CA VAL A 212 11.99 2.40 -12.94
C VAL A 212 13.28 2.60 -12.13
N MET A 213 13.14 3.01 -10.86
CA MET A 213 14.29 3.20 -9.96
C MET A 213 15.09 1.92 -9.76
N MET A 214 14.44 0.76 -9.69
CA MET A 214 15.15 -0.52 -9.58
C MET A 214 15.91 -0.87 -10.87
N ALA A 215 15.35 -0.58 -12.04
CA ALA A 215 16.06 -0.74 -13.30
C ALA A 215 17.31 0.17 -13.33
N MET A 216 17.16 1.44 -12.93
CA MET A 216 18.26 2.39 -12.80
C MET A 216 19.32 1.94 -11.80
N ALA A 217 18.93 1.30 -10.70
CA ALA A 217 19.83 0.70 -9.70
C ALA A 217 20.50 -0.61 -10.17
N GLY A 218 20.25 -1.04 -11.41
CA GLY A 218 20.88 -2.22 -12.01
C GLY A 218 20.16 -3.54 -11.76
N LEU A 219 18.95 -3.53 -11.18
CA LEU A 219 18.09 -4.71 -11.04
C LEU A 219 17.40 -5.03 -12.37
N ARG A 220 18.15 -5.68 -13.27
CA ARG A 220 17.75 -5.92 -14.66
C ARG A 220 16.94 -7.19 -14.90
N HIS A 221 16.73 -8.03 -13.89
CA HIS A 221 16.05 -9.30 -14.04
C HIS A 221 14.77 -9.30 -13.22
N TRP A 222 13.65 -9.13 -13.92
CA TRP A 222 12.35 -9.01 -13.28
C TRP A 222 11.56 -10.31 -13.40
N PRO A 223 11.08 -10.88 -12.30
CA PRO A 223 10.25 -12.08 -12.30
C PRO A 223 8.80 -11.69 -12.60
N LEU A 224 8.51 -11.39 -13.85
CA LEU A 224 7.17 -11.01 -14.30
C LEU A 224 6.55 -12.13 -15.14
N ARG A 225 5.23 -12.18 -15.15
CA ARG A 225 4.44 -12.79 -16.22
C ARG A 225 4.17 -11.69 -17.25
N PRO A 226 4.78 -11.74 -18.43
CA PRO A 226 4.69 -10.65 -19.41
C PRO A 226 3.26 -10.44 -19.92
N ASP A 227 2.48 -11.50 -19.97
CA ASP A 227 1.09 -11.58 -20.41
C ASP A 227 0.06 -11.22 -19.34
N ALA A 228 0.48 -11.10 -18.07
CA ALA A 228 -0.46 -10.75 -17.00
C ALA A 228 -0.98 -9.32 -17.18
N PRO A 229 -2.29 -9.09 -17.08
CA PRO A 229 -2.86 -7.75 -17.16
C PRO A 229 -2.37 -6.90 -15.98
N MET A 230 -2.05 -5.66 -16.27
CA MET A 230 -1.75 -4.65 -15.27
C MET A 230 -2.95 -3.72 -15.14
N GLU A 231 -3.46 -3.61 -13.93
CA GLU A 231 -4.61 -2.79 -13.60
C GLU A 231 -4.12 -1.39 -13.21
N VAL A 232 -4.21 -0.43 -14.15
CA VAL A 232 -3.72 0.94 -13.97
C VAL A 232 -4.80 1.93 -14.37
N VAL A 233 -4.94 3.01 -13.61
CA VAL A 233 -5.92 4.05 -13.86
C VAL A 233 -5.31 5.45 -13.64
N PRO A 234 -5.57 6.43 -14.52
CA PRO A 234 -5.12 7.81 -14.34
C PRO A 234 -5.74 8.47 -13.11
N VAL A 235 -4.96 9.29 -12.39
CA VAL A 235 -5.39 9.94 -11.15
C VAL A 235 -6.58 10.88 -11.32
N ASP A 236 -6.67 11.59 -12.44
CA ASP A 236 -7.78 12.48 -12.77
C ASP A 236 -9.09 11.71 -13.04
N GLN A 237 -9.01 10.51 -13.62
CA GLN A 237 -10.17 9.61 -13.76
C GLN A 237 -10.62 9.08 -12.39
N VAL A 238 -9.69 8.76 -11.49
CA VAL A 238 -10.03 8.40 -10.11
C VAL A 238 -10.74 9.54 -9.40
N GLY A 239 -10.23 10.77 -9.52
CA GLY A 239 -10.86 11.96 -8.95
C GLY A 239 -12.29 12.15 -9.47
N THR A 240 -12.48 12.05 -10.79
CA THR A 240 -13.82 12.13 -11.44
C THR A 240 -14.73 11.02 -10.94
N SER A 241 -14.24 9.80 -10.82
CA SER A 241 -15.03 8.66 -10.32
C SER A 241 -15.47 8.85 -8.86
N ILE A 242 -14.62 9.40 -8.01
CA ILE A 242 -14.97 9.75 -6.61
C ILE A 242 -16.12 10.78 -6.59
N LEU A 243 -16.01 11.82 -7.38
CA LEU A 243 -17.06 12.85 -7.47
C LEU A 243 -18.37 12.29 -8.04
N THR A 244 -18.31 11.40 -9.03
CA THR A 244 -19.47 10.72 -9.60
C THR A 244 -20.14 9.81 -8.58
N ALA A 245 -19.36 9.03 -7.82
CA ALA A 245 -19.87 8.19 -6.74
C ALA A 245 -20.54 9.04 -5.63
N ALA A 246 -19.95 10.18 -5.29
CA ALA A 246 -20.54 11.13 -4.34
C ALA A 246 -21.87 11.71 -4.86
N ALA A 247 -21.94 12.08 -6.14
CA ALA A 247 -23.18 12.57 -6.76
C ALA A 247 -24.26 11.48 -6.78
N ALA A 248 -23.93 10.26 -7.15
CA ALA A 248 -24.85 9.13 -7.13
C ALA A 248 -25.37 8.85 -5.70
N LEU A 249 -24.48 8.87 -4.70
CA LEU A 249 -24.84 8.70 -3.29
C LEU A 249 -25.78 9.85 -2.83
N HIS A 250 -25.52 11.07 -3.26
CA HIS A 250 -26.41 12.22 -2.97
C HIS A 250 -27.82 12.00 -3.52
N GLN A 251 -27.93 11.45 -4.72
CA GLN A 251 -29.19 11.11 -5.38
C GLN A 251 -29.88 9.85 -4.84
N GLY A 252 -29.33 9.20 -3.81
CA GLY A 252 -29.93 8.05 -3.16
C GLY A 252 -29.44 6.68 -3.61
N VAL A 253 -28.44 6.60 -4.51
CA VAL A 253 -27.77 5.34 -4.85
C VAL A 253 -26.76 5.01 -3.74
N LYS A 254 -27.20 4.22 -2.76
CA LYS A 254 -26.45 3.97 -1.52
C LYS A 254 -25.96 2.53 -1.41
N ASN A 255 -24.98 2.34 -0.52
CA ASN A 255 -24.41 1.05 -0.14
C ASN A 255 -23.87 0.29 -1.35
N LYS A 256 -23.09 1.00 -2.17
CA LYS A 256 -22.49 0.50 -3.41
C LYS A 256 -20.97 0.56 -3.36
N VAL A 257 -20.38 -0.43 -4.00
CA VAL A 257 -18.96 -0.45 -4.32
C VAL A 257 -18.79 -0.06 -5.78
N TYR A 258 -17.76 0.72 -6.07
CA TYR A 258 -17.34 1.11 -7.42
C TYR A 258 -15.88 0.71 -7.59
N GLN A 259 -15.58 -0.22 -8.47
CA GLN A 259 -14.22 -0.61 -8.82
C GLN A 259 -13.75 0.21 -10.01
N ILE A 260 -12.66 0.96 -9.82
CA ILE A 260 -12.10 1.83 -10.86
C ILE A 260 -10.85 1.16 -11.40
N GLY A 261 -11.05 0.41 -12.46
CA GLY A 261 -10.05 -0.35 -13.18
C GLY A 261 -10.37 -0.38 -14.67
N THR A 262 -9.46 -0.93 -15.47
CA THR A 262 -9.56 -0.95 -16.94
C THR A 262 -9.17 -2.29 -17.55
N ALA A 263 -8.69 -3.26 -16.79
CA ALA A 263 -8.13 -4.49 -17.34
C ALA A 263 -9.16 -5.43 -17.97
N ASP A 264 -10.43 -5.25 -17.69
CA ASP A 264 -11.55 -5.95 -18.34
C ASP A 264 -11.86 -5.42 -19.75
N SER A 265 -11.65 -4.12 -19.97
CA SER A 265 -11.97 -3.41 -21.22
C SER A 265 -10.75 -3.00 -22.03
N ASN A 266 -9.62 -2.69 -21.38
CA ASN A 266 -8.38 -2.25 -21.99
C ASN A 266 -7.15 -2.84 -21.25
N PRO A 267 -6.94 -4.16 -21.30
CA PRO A 267 -5.86 -4.81 -20.57
C PRO A 267 -4.49 -4.39 -21.11
N ILE A 268 -3.62 -3.92 -20.21
CA ILE A 268 -2.23 -3.63 -20.53
C ILE A 268 -1.37 -4.79 -20.04
N PRO A 269 -0.69 -5.55 -20.92
CA PRO A 269 0.22 -6.60 -20.50
C PRO A 269 1.39 -6.02 -19.69
N LEU A 270 1.74 -6.67 -18.60
CA LEU A 270 2.82 -6.21 -17.70
C LEU A 270 4.18 -6.11 -18.42
N GLY A 271 4.38 -6.91 -19.46
CA GLY A 271 5.56 -6.84 -20.35
C GLY A 271 5.70 -5.51 -21.07
N SER A 272 4.60 -4.84 -21.38
CA SER A 272 4.60 -3.56 -22.09
C SER A 272 5.36 -2.46 -21.34
N ILE A 273 5.40 -2.49 -20.01
CA ILE A 273 6.20 -1.54 -19.21
C ILE A 273 7.68 -1.65 -19.61
N VAL A 274 8.17 -2.86 -19.79
CA VAL A 274 9.58 -3.10 -20.17
C VAL A 274 9.84 -2.57 -21.56
N ASP A 275 8.91 -2.76 -22.49
CA ASP A 275 9.03 -2.30 -23.86
C ASP A 275 9.00 -0.76 -23.91
N TRP A 276 8.08 -0.12 -23.22
CA TRP A 276 8.01 1.35 -23.11
C TRP A 276 9.25 1.95 -22.47
N MET A 277 9.79 1.33 -21.42
CA MET A 277 11.04 1.78 -20.81
C MET A 277 12.20 1.71 -21.81
N HIS A 278 12.27 0.68 -22.67
CA HIS A 278 13.29 0.54 -23.70
C HIS A 278 13.10 1.56 -24.82
N GLU A 279 11.88 1.83 -25.22
CA GLU A 279 11.53 2.82 -26.22
C GLU A 279 11.92 4.23 -25.77
N GLU A 280 11.51 4.60 -24.56
CA GLU A 280 11.84 5.90 -23.98
C GLU A 280 13.34 6.10 -23.81
N TYR A 281 14.07 5.07 -23.37
CA TYR A 281 15.52 5.10 -23.28
C TYR A 281 16.18 5.37 -24.66
N ARG A 282 15.67 4.74 -25.72
CA ARG A 282 16.19 4.96 -27.10
C ARG A 282 15.86 6.36 -27.60
N ARG A 283 14.67 6.88 -27.33
CA ARG A 283 14.20 8.20 -27.71
C ARG A 283 15.03 9.31 -27.09
N GLU A 284 15.23 9.23 -25.79
CA GLU A 284 15.89 10.27 -25.01
C GLU A 284 17.41 10.22 -25.08
N LYS A 285 18.01 9.19 -25.70
CA LYS A 285 19.47 8.94 -25.76
C LYS A 285 20.18 9.09 -24.39
N LYS A 286 19.43 8.94 -23.30
CA LYS A 286 19.96 9.07 -21.93
C LYS A 286 20.61 7.78 -21.50
N LYS A 287 21.81 7.88 -20.94
CA LYS A 287 22.59 6.72 -20.43
C LYS A 287 22.12 6.25 -19.04
N TRP A 288 20.88 6.52 -18.66
CA TRP A 288 20.39 6.16 -17.31
C TRP A 288 20.00 4.69 -17.19
N LEU A 289 19.62 4.04 -18.29
CA LEU A 289 19.47 2.59 -18.32
C LEU A 289 20.80 1.94 -18.68
N PRO A 290 21.29 0.99 -17.88
CA PRO A 290 22.51 0.26 -18.22
C PRO A 290 22.35 -0.48 -19.55
N THR A 291 23.41 -0.54 -20.36
CA THR A 291 23.48 -1.30 -21.61
C THR A 291 22.92 -2.72 -21.43
N GLY A 292 21.89 -3.08 -22.23
CA GLY A 292 21.23 -4.38 -22.17
C GLY A 292 19.83 -4.40 -21.52
N GLY A 293 19.35 -3.26 -21.00
CA GLY A 293 17.96 -3.09 -20.54
C GLY A 293 17.49 -4.05 -19.45
N VAL A 294 16.19 -4.01 -19.14
CA VAL A 294 15.50 -4.95 -18.25
C VAL A 294 15.19 -6.24 -19.02
N LYS A 295 15.36 -7.39 -18.37
CA LYS A 295 15.02 -8.71 -18.93
C LYS A 295 13.98 -9.38 -18.04
N ILE A 296 12.92 -9.85 -18.65
CA ILE A 296 11.94 -10.70 -17.99
C ILE A 296 12.53 -12.09 -17.81
N VAL A 297 12.46 -12.63 -16.61
CA VAL A 297 13.06 -13.93 -16.26
C VAL A 297 12.11 -14.73 -15.38
N SER A 298 12.31 -16.05 -15.31
CA SER A 298 11.57 -16.88 -14.36
C SER A 298 11.86 -16.49 -12.90
N ALA A 299 10.89 -16.70 -12.00
CA ALA A 299 11.04 -16.43 -10.58
C ALA A 299 12.28 -17.13 -9.96
N ALA A 300 12.58 -18.37 -10.40
CA ALA A 300 13.76 -19.11 -9.95
C ALA A 300 15.09 -18.44 -10.37
N THR A 301 15.12 -17.90 -11.59
CA THR A 301 16.31 -17.17 -12.10
C THR A 301 16.48 -15.84 -11.37
N ALA A 302 15.39 -15.11 -11.16
CA ALA A 302 15.41 -13.86 -10.41
C ALA A 302 15.90 -14.08 -8.98
N LYS A 303 15.37 -15.11 -8.30
CA LYS A 303 15.79 -15.48 -6.93
C LYS A 303 17.28 -15.73 -6.84
N ARG A 304 17.83 -16.65 -7.66
CA ARG A 304 19.30 -16.95 -7.67
C ARG A 304 20.16 -15.71 -7.93
N ARG A 305 19.69 -14.79 -8.77
CA ARG A 305 20.43 -13.57 -9.10
C ARG A 305 20.30 -12.52 -8.02
N GLY A 306 19.11 -12.41 -7.39
CA GLY A 306 18.88 -11.56 -6.23
C GLY A 306 19.78 -11.98 -5.05
N GLU A 307 19.81 -13.25 -4.70
CA GLU A 307 20.69 -13.79 -3.66
C GLU A 307 22.17 -13.46 -3.92
N ARG A 308 22.63 -13.62 -5.17
CA ARG A 308 24.00 -13.23 -5.56
C ARG A 308 24.25 -11.73 -5.46
N LEU A 309 23.26 -10.91 -5.79
CA LEU A 309 23.37 -9.46 -5.68
C LEU A 309 23.42 -9.04 -4.21
N ILE A 310 22.57 -9.62 -3.37
CA ILE A 310 22.57 -9.37 -1.91
C ILE A 310 23.93 -9.75 -1.30
N ALA A 311 24.46 -10.91 -1.65
CA ALA A 311 25.78 -11.34 -1.17
C ALA A 311 26.89 -10.37 -1.60
N ARG A 312 26.85 -9.87 -2.86
CA ARG A 312 27.79 -8.85 -3.33
C ARG A 312 27.65 -7.52 -2.60
N LEU A 313 26.41 -7.04 -2.42
CA LEU A 313 26.15 -5.80 -1.69
C LEU A 313 26.60 -5.90 -0.23
N ALA A 314 26.36 -7.04 0.42
CA ALA A 314 26.84 -7.30 1.78
C ALA A 314 28.37 -7.33 1.86
N GLY A 315 29.03 -7.93 0.88
CA GLY A 315 30.50 -7.91 0.76
C GLY A 315 31.05 -6.49 0.58
N LEU A 316 30.46 -5.70 -0.31
CA LEU A 316 30.84 -4.30 -0.52
C LEU A 316 30.58 -3.43 0.71
N GLN A 317 29.46 -3.65 1.41
CA GLN A 317 29.16 -2.99 2.67
C GLN A 317 30.21 -3.32 3.75
N TYR A 318 30.60 -4.58 3.85
CA TYR A 318 31.64 -5.03 4.78
C TYR A 318 32.98 -4.35 4.47
N LEU A 319 33.39 -4.31 3.19
CA LEU A 319 34.59 -3.61 2.75
C LEU A 319 34.53 -2.10 3.02
N ALA A 320 33.43 -1.42 2.67
CA ALA A 320 33.24 -0.01 2.93
C ALA A 320 33.30 0.32 4.43
N THR A 321 32.75 -0.56 5.26
CA THR A 321 32.80 -0.42 6.73
C THR A 321 34.20 -0.64 7.27
N GLY A 322 34.91 -1.62 6.73
CA GLY A 322 36.32 -1.87 7.05
C GLY A 322 37.23 -0.70 6.68
N MET A 323 37.10 -0.20 5.45
CA MET A 323 37.82 0.98 4.97
C MET A 323 37.51 2.24 5.79
N ARG A 324 36.26 2.42 6.21
CA ARG A 324 35.88 3.52 7.11
C ARG A 324 36.58 3.43 8.47
N LYS A 325 36.68 2.22 9.06
CA LYS A 325 37.40 1.98 10.33
C LYS A 325 38.90 2.30 10.18
N VAL A 326 39.52 1.89 9.07
CA VAL A 326 40.91 2.17 8.76
C VAL A 326 41.13 3.69 8.57
N ALA A 327 40.31 4.35 7.76
CA ALA A 327 40.35 5.79 7.55
C ALA A 327 40.12 6.60 8.86
N GLN A 328 39.34 6.02 9.79
CA GLN A 328 39.09 6.60 11.11
C GLN A 328 40.33 6.52 12.03
N LYS A 329 41.10 5.43 11.94
CA LYS A 329 42.34 5.24 12.72
C LYS A 329 43.52 6.02 12.15
N SER A 330 43.59 6.18 10.83
CA SER A 330 44.71 6.83 10.12
C SER A 330 44.48 8.31 9.76
N GLY A 331 43.35 8.92 10.17
CA GLY A 331 43.10 10.36 9.91
C GLY A 331 42.85 10.73 8.45
N LEU A 332 42.67 9.75 7.55
CA LEU A 332 42.52 9.96 6.12
C LEU A 332 41.19 10.65 5.75
N PRO A 333 41.18 11.55 4.74
CA PRO A 333 39.94 12.17 4.25
C PRO A 333 39.02 11.11 3.58
N GLY A 334 37.70 11.33 3.61
CA GLY A 334 36.71 10.41 2.96
C GLY A 334 35.81 9.62 3.91
N ARG A 335 36.00 9.74 5.22
CA ARG A 335 35.21 9.04 6.25
C ARG A 335 33.69 9.20 6.10
N ARG A 336 33.22 10.40 5.75
CA ARG A 336 31.77 10.69 5.55
C ARG A 336 31.23 10.02 4.29
N ALA A 337 31.98 10.05 3.19
CA ALA A 337 31.60 9.44 1.93
C ALA A 337 31.50 7.89 2.05
N LEU A 338 32.46 7.25 2.70
CA LEU A 338 32.42 5.80 2.97
C LEU A 338 31.27 5.40 3.91
N GLY A 339 30.93 6.25 4.87
CA GLY A 339 29.77 6.07 5.73
C GLY A 339 28.44 6.15 4.96
N GLY A 340 28.31 7.14 4.07
CA GLY A 340 27.16 7.29 3.18
C GLY A 340 26.98 6.11 2.24
N LEU A 341 28.08 5.67 1.60
CA LEU A 341 28.08 4.51 0.71
C LEU A 341 27.65 3.21 1.44
N ALA A 342 28.18 2.95 2.64
CA ALA A 342 27.81 1.78 3.43
C ALA A 342 26.32 1.80 3.82
N THR A 343 25.76 2.97 4.11
CA THR A 343 24.35 3.13 4.42
C THR A 343 23.47 2.90 3.18
N GLN A 344 23.84 3.46 2.03
CA GLN A 344 23.12 3.23 0.76
C GLN A 344 23.12 1.76 0.34
N LEU A 345 24.28 1.09 0.44
CA LEU A 345 24.40 -0.34 0.13
C LEU A 345 23.53 -1.21 1.05
N ARG A 346 23.41 -0.83 2.33
CA ARG A 346 22.55 -1.51 3.29
C ARG A 346 21.07 -1.33 2.95
N MET A 347 20.64 -0.11 2.59
CA MET A 347 19.25 0.16 2.20
C MET A 347 18.86 -0.60 0.93
N LEU A 348 19.74 -0.64 -0.08
CA LEU A 348 19.54 -1.43 -1.29
C LEU A 348 19.43 -2.94 -0.97
N GLY A 349 20.29 -3.47 -0.11
CA GLY A 349 20.24 -4.87 0.32
C GLY A 349 18.94 -5.22 1.05
N LEU A 350 18.43 -4.34 1.91
CA LEU A 350 17.16 -4.51 2.61
C LEU A 350 15.96 -4.51 1.63
N GLN A 351 15.95 -3.59 0.65
CA GLN A 351 14.88 -3.52 -0.35
C GLN A 351 14.82 -4.79 -1.22
N VAL A 352 15.97 -5.34 -1.58
CA VAL A 352 16.06 -6.60 -2.35
C VAL A 352 15.58 -7.78 -1.50
N ASN A 353 15.95 -7.84 -0.21
CA ASN A 353 15.60 -8.95 0.69
C ASN A 353 14.09 -9.01 1.00
N ILE A 354 13.45 -7.87 1.26
CA ILE A 354 11.99 -7.79 1.48
C ILE A 354 11.24 -8.36 0.26
N ARG A 355 11.71 -8.09 -0.94
CA ARG A 355 11.14 -8.61 -2.18
C ARG A 355 11.29 -10.11 -2.37
N GLU A 356 12.43 -10.68 -1.96
CA GLU A 356 12.65 -12.12 -2.07
C GLU A 356 11.73 -12.90 -1.12
N GLN A 357 11.50 -12.39 0.09
CA GLN A 357 10.55 -12.98 1.03
C GLN A 357 9.12 -12.98 0.46
N THR A 358 8.68 -11.87 -0.13
CA THR A 358 7.35 -11.77 -0.76
C THR A 358 7.17 -12.74 -1.95
N LEU A 359 8.25 -13.00 -2.72
CA LEU A 359 8.23 -13.94 -3.85
C LEU A 359 8.34 -15.41 -3.41
N ALA A 360 8.99 -15.69 -2.27
CA ALA A 360 9.13 -17.04 -1.71
C ALA A 360 7.80 -17.52 -1.08
N ASP A 361 7.09 -16.62 -0.39
CA ASP A 361 5.81 -16.94 0.25
C ASP A 361 4.72 -17.26 -0.77
N ARG A 362 4.72 -16.59 -1.94
CA ARG A 362 3.83 -16.93 -3.05
C ARG A 362 4.05 -18.34 -3.64
N LYS A 363 5.22 -18.93 -3.45
CA LYS A 363 5.49 -20.32 -3.89
C LYS A 363 5.04 -21.37 -2.88
N SER A 364 5.15 -21.10 -1.59
CA SER A 364 4.71 -22.04 -0.56
C SER A 364 3.19 -22.23 -0.54
N SER A 365 2.44 -21.17 -0.83
CA SER A 365 0.97 -21.25 -0.92
C SER A 365 0.47 -22.05 -2.13
N ARG A 366 1.21 -22.04 -3.26
CA ARG A 366 0.83 -22.81 -4.46
C ARG A 366 1.17 -24.32 -4.38
N LEU A 367 2.18 -24.70 -3.60
CA LEU A 367 2.54 -26.11 -3.43
C LEU A 367 1.61 -26.86 -2.45
N ASN A 368 0.92 -26.13 -1.56
CA ASN A 368 -0.05 -26.71 -0.63
C ASN A 368 -1.49 -26.78 -1.17
N SER A 369 -1.75 -26.27 -2.36
CA SER A 369 -3.08 -26.34 -3.02
C SER A 369 -3.20 -27.43 -4.07
N SER A 370 -2.21 -28.31 -4.21
CA SER A 370 -2.18 -29.44 -5.15
C SER A 370 -2.17 -30.81 -4.45
N HIS A 371 -2.80 -30.91 -3.26
CA HIS A 371 -3.15 -32.19 -2.61
C HIS A 371 -4.58 -32.16 -2.13
#